data_f75159bcf94b1cb6fbce331de727fa6f
#
_entry.id   f75159bcf94b1cb6fbce331de727fa6f
#
_cell.length_a   1.000
_cell.length_b   1.000
_cell.length_c   1.000
_cell.angle_alpha   90.00
_cell.angle_beta   90.00
_cell.angle_gamma   90.00
#
_symmetry.space_group_name_H-M   'P 1'
#
loop_
_entity.id
_entity.type
_entity.pdbx_description
1 polymer ?
#
loop_
_entity_poly.entity_id
_entity_poly.type
_entity_poly.pdbx_seq_one_letter_code
_entity_poly.pdbx_strand_id
1 'polypeptide(L)'
;MTTTAERPKGCLPPIQIDHVVDEPDIIREIARNNGPYFMPARYLIGGETAADARKRTPKVVKDAPAYLIGPTWRGDWAFDGEILVEEAAALLHHQSFIDATKEMFQSEIIVPEQVFVNLSSPMNAQPFSHVDIPEFRGVNRHNAPGWFLQAMGSSRLFEDVRISIVTAVAWFHQGERGFFRYWPEGRENDSVRHENMWNTAVVGDNDFMHHLVERNGPKGAAPPEGMSINTELNHDGVSWKVLEQGEVLASYGDVDVRLSLSWKAKVYSDKQTYEDSTNGIGDIGINEAIGRF
;
A
#
# COMPACT_ATOMS: atom_id res chain seq x y z
N MET A 1 28.83 -20.05 -0.51
CA MET A 1 28.20 -19.59 0.74
C MET A 1 28.21 -18.07 0.68
N THR A 2 27.18 -17.49 0.11
CA THR A 2 26.97 -16.03 0.09
C THR A 2 26.37 -15.66 1.44
N THR A 3 27.19 -15.04 2.29
CA THR A 3 26.70 -14.40 3.52
C THR A 3 25.70 -13.33 3.14
N THR A 4 24.42 -13.59 3.36
CA THR A 4 23.42 -12.53 3.44
C THR A 4 23.93 -11.57 4.52
N ALA A 5 24.28 -10.35 4.11
CA ALA A 5 24.65 -9.31 5.07
C ALA A 5 23.49 -9.21 6.07
N GLU A 6 23.78 -9.36 7.37
CA GLU A 6 22.77 -9.13 8.40
C GLU A 6 22.17 -7.74 8.16
N ARG A 7 20.87 -7.68 7.86
CA ARG A 7 20.17 -6.40 7.78
C ARG A 7 20.34 -5.68 9.12
N PRO A 8 20.62 -4.37 9.10
CA PRO A 8 20.62 -3.58 10.33
C PRO A 8 19.31 -3.78 11.09
N LYS A 9 19.29 -3.57 12.38
CA LYS A 9 18.09 -3.72 13.24
C LYS A 9 16.91 -2.83 12.82
N GLY A 10 17.11 -1.85 11.94
CA GLY A 10 16.12 -0.96 11.34
C GLY A 10 15.82 -1.29 9.88
N CYS A 11 15.04 -0.45 9.22
CA CYS A 11 14.83 -0.46 7.78
C CYS A 11 16.03 0.19 7.05
N LEU A 12 16.09 0.03 5.74
CA LEU A 12 16.99 0.84 4.91
C LEU A 12 16.60 2.33 5.01
N PRO A 13 17.57 3.27 4.96
CA PRO A 13 17.26 4.69 4.99
C PRO A 13 16.29 5.08 3.88
N PRO A 14 15.13 5.68 4.20
CA PRO A 14 14.16 6.07 3.19
C PRO A 14 14.67 7.25 2.35
N ILE A 15 14.25 7.30 1.08
CA ILE A 15 14.58 8.38 0.15
C ILE A 15 13.33 9.23 -0.07
N GLN A 16 13.45 10.55 0.09
CA GLN A 16 12.41 11.51 -0.23
C GLN A 16 12.55 11.97 -1.68
N ILE A 17 11.43 12.12 -2.37
CA ILE A 17 11.35 12.63 -3.73
C ILE A 17 10.44 13.86 -3.73
N ASP A 18 10.97 14.98 -4.18
CA ASP A 18 10.21 16.16 -4.52
C ASP A 18 9.85 16.12 -6.02
N HIS A 19 8.68 16.63 -6.38
CA HIS A 19 8.20 16.66 -7.77
C HIS A 19 8.12 15.26 -8.41
N VAL A 20 7.16 14.47 -7.92
CA VAL A 20 6.93 13.10 -8.44
C VAL A 20 6.51 13.12 -9.91
N VAL A 21 5.61 14.01 -10.29
CA VAL A 21 5.12 14.16 -11.67
C VAL A 21 5.06 15.64 -12.07
N ASP A 22 5.17 15.91 -13.36
CA ASP A 22 5.15 17.28 -13.89
C ASP A 22 3.77 17.95 -13.69
N GLU A 23 2.70 17.19 -13.88
CA GLU A 23 1.31 17.66 -13.77
C GLU A 23 0.57 16.90 -12.66
N PRO A 24 0.72 17.29 -11.37
CA PRO A 24 0.18 16.52 -10.24
C PRO A 24 -1.35 16.43 -10.20
N ASP A 25 -2.05 17.36 -10.81
CA ASP A 25 -3.53 17.34 -10.88
C ASP A 25 -4.05 16.17 -11.72
N ILE A 26 -3.26 15.63 -12.65
CA ILE A 26 -3.63 14.47 -13.46
C ILE A 26 -3.87 13.23 -12.59
N ILE A 27 -3.12 13.07 -11.51
CA ILE A 27 -3.29 11.93 -10.59
C ILE A 27 -4.65 12.00 -9.91
N ARG A 28 -5.08 13.19 -9.53
CA ARG A 28 -6.42 13.40 -8.96
C ARG A 28 -7.51 13.20 -10.01
N GLU A 29 -7.28 13.61 -11.25
CA GLU A 29 -8.20 13.39 -12.35
C GLU A 29 -8.39 11.90 -12.65
N ILE A 30 -7.30 11.14 -12.76
CA ILE A 30 -7.36 9.68 -12.91
C ILE A 30 -8.18 9.08 -11.75
N ALA A 31 -7.95 9.50 -10.51
CA ALA A 31 -8.70 9.00 -9.37
C ALA A 31 -10.19 9.35 -9.46
N ARG A 32 -10.58 10.56 -9.86
CA ARG A 32 -11.98 10.94 -10.03
C ARG A 32 -12.71 10.08 -11.08
N ASN A 33 -12.00 9.69 -12.13
CA ASN A 33 -12.59 9.02 -13.29
C ASN A 33 -12.62 7.48 -13.15
N ASN A 34 -11.88 6.90 -12.21
CA ASN A 34 -11.71 5.44 -12.09
C ASN A 34 -12.30 4.85 -10.79
N GLY A 35 -13.38 5.45 -10.26
CA GLY A 35 -14.18 4.84 -9.18
C GLY A 35 -15.17 3.79 -9.71
N PRO A 36 -15.94 3.10 -8.84
CA PRO A 36 -15.94 3.27 -7.39
C PRO A 36 -14.74 2.62 -6.70
N TYR A 37 -14.43 3.12 -5.50
CA TYR A 37 -13.36 2.63 -4.63
C TYR A 37 -13.94 1.89 -3.42
N PHE A 38 -13.23 0.86 -2.96
CA PHE A 38 -13.71 -0.05 -1.92
C PHE A 38 -12.80 -0.05 -0.70
N MET A 39 -13.36 -0.33 0.49
CA MET A 39 -12.53 -0.47 1.68
C MET A 39 -11.50 -1.60 1.52
N PRO A 40 -10.23 -1.41 1.94
CA PRO A 40 -9.19 -2.45 1.81
C PRO A 40 -9.58 -3.79 2.46
N ALA A 41 -10.28 -3.75 3.58
CA ALA A 41 -10.72 -4.95 4.28
C ALA A 41 -11.72 -5.80 3.46
N ARG A 42 -12.47 -5.20 2.54
CA ARG A 42 -13.42 -5.92 1.68
C ARG A 42 -12.72 -6.90 0.74
N TYR A 43 -11.50 -6.58 0.30
CA TYR A 43 -10.66 -7.48 -0.50
C TYR A 43 -10.11 -8.66 0.31
N LEU A 44 -10.02 -8.54 1.64
CA LEU A 44 -9.42 -9.54 2.51
C LEU A 44 -10.42 -10.58 3.03
N ILE A 45 -11.70 -10.22 3.12
CA ILE A 45 -12.75 -11.05 3.77
C ILE A 45 -13.53 -11.92 2.77
N GLY A 46 -13.48 -11.60 1.48
CA GLY A 46 -14.36 -12.18 0.45
C GLY A 46 -14.16 -13.68 0.13
N GLY A 47 -13.27 -14.40 0.79
CA GLY A 47 -13.03 -15.83 0.59
C GLY A 47 -12.35 -16.18 -0.73
N GLU A 48 -11.88 -15.19 -1.48
CA GLU A 48 -11.07 -15.30 -2.68
C GLU A 48 -9.62 -14.92 -2.36
N THR A 49 -8.69 -15.29 -3.23
CA THR A 49 -7.34 -14.77 -3.08
C THR A 49 -7.38 -13.25 -3.20
N ALA A 50 -6.53 -12.55 -2.45
CA ALA A 50 -6.47 -11.09 -2.52
C ALA A 50 -6.18 -10.60 -3.95
N ALA A 51 -5.45 -11.38 -4.75
CA ALA A 51 -5.15 -11.12 -6.14
C ALA A 51 -6.40 -11.09 -7.03
N ASP A 52 -7.25 -12.12 -6.93
CA ASP A 52 -8.46 -12.21 -7.74
C ASP A 52 -9.48 -11.13 -7.37
N ALA A 53 -9.61 -10.83 -6.08
CA ALA A 53 -10.52 -9.82 -5.59
C ALA A 53 -10.16 -8.41 -6.09
N ARG A 54 -8.86 -8.10 -6.26
CA ARG A 54 -8.37 -6.77 -6.68
C ARG A 54 -8.57 -6.47 -8.16
N LYS A 55 -8.63 -7.47 -9.00
CA LYS A 55 -8.86 -7.32 -10.44
C LYS A 55 -10.33 -7.05 -10.81
N ARG A 56 -11.22 -7.02 -9.84
CA ARG A 56 -12.67 -6.83 -10.05
C ARG A 56 -13.33 -6.20 -8.83
N THR A 57 -14.60 -5.82 -8.98
CA THR A 57 -15.41 -5.37 -7.83
C THR A 57 -15.47 -6.47 -6.77
N PRO A 58 -15.03 -6.21 -5.53
CA PRO A 58 -15.07 -7.20 -4.47
C PRO A 58 -16.50 -7.55 -4.08
N LYS A 59 -16.71 -8.79 -3.66
CA LYS A 59 -18.05 -9.26 -3.24
C LYS A 59 -18.58 -8.49 -2.03
N VAL A 60 -19.90 -8.41 -1.95
CA VAL A 60 -20.59 -7.87 -0.76
C VAL A 60 -20.32 -8.79 0.44
N VAL A 61 -19.89 -8.21 1.54
CA VAL A 61 -19.64 -8.90 2.80
C VAL A 61 -20.83 -8.66 3.75
N LYS A 62 -21.42 -9.72 4.28
CA LYS A 62 -22.61 -9.59 5.14
C LYS A 62 -22.26 -9.21 6.57
N ASP A 63 -21.17 -9.78 7.10
CA ASP A 63 -20.75 -9.58 8.48
C ASP A 63 -19.26 -9.24 8.50
N ALA A 64 -18.91 -8.10 9.06
CA ALA A 64 -17.54 -7.69 9.25
C ALA A 64 -17.32 -7.09 10.64
N PRO A 65 -16.19 -7.37 11.29
CA PRO A 65 -15.84 -6.71 12.55
C PRO A 65 -15.78 -5.18 12.39
N ALA A 66 -16.39 -4.46 13.33
CA ALA A 66 -16.47 -3.01 13.28
C ALA A 66 -15.10 -2.30 13.19
N TYR A 67 -14.04 -2.89 13.73
CA TYR A 67 -12.69 -2.34 13.67
C TYR A 67 -12.07 -2.35 12.26
N LEU A 68 -12.67 -3.09 11.32
CA LEU A 68 -12.25 -3.11 9.91
C LEU A 68 -12.94 -2.03 9.07
N ILE A 69 -13.95 -1.37 9.63
CA ILE A 69 -14.71 -0.33 8.94
C ILE A 69 -14.02 1.01 9.20
N GLY A 70 -13.55 1.66 8.15
CA GLY A 70 -12.87 2.93 8.25
C GLY A 70 -13.03 3.76 6.97
N PRO A 71 -13.00 5.09 7.08
CA PRO A 71 -13.23 5.99 5.94
C PRO A 71 -11.99 6.08 5.04
N THR A 72 -11.50 4.93 4.62
CA THR A 72 -10.39 4.78 3.67
C THR A 72 -10.78 3.75 2.62
N TRP A 73 -10.60 4.13 1.37
CA TRP A 73 -10.91 3.31 0.20
C TRP A 73 -9.68 3.15 -0.67
N ARG A 74 -9.60 2.05 -1.40
CA ARG A 74 -8.49 1.69 -2.25
C ARG A 74 -8.96 1.35 -3.65
N GLY A 75 -8.17 1.74 -4.66
CA GLY A 75 -8.26 1.29 -6.03
C GLY A 75 -6.91 0.84 -6.53
N ASP A 76 -6.82 -0.36 -7.09
CA ASP A 76 -5.60 -0.85 -7.73
C ASP A 76 -5.59 -0.39 -9.20
N TRP A 77 -4.51 0.30 -9.60
CA TRP A 77 -4.29 0.79 -10.97
C TRP A 77 -3.34 -0.11 -11.74
N ALA A 78 -2.46 -0.82 -11.05
CA ALA A 78 -1.70 -1.96 -11.56
C ALA A 78 -1.56 -3.02 -10.47
N PHE A 79 -1.58 -4.29 -10.85
CA PHE A 79 -1.45 -5.41 -9.92
C PHE A 79 -0.76 -6.60 -10.61
N ASP A 80 0.25 -7.20 -9.97
CA ASP A 80 1.10 -8.28 -10.51
C ASP A 80 1.76 -7.89 -11.86
N GLY A 81 2.14 -6.62 -12.01
CA GLY A 81 2.70 -6.10 -13.26
C GLY A 81 1.67 -5.84 -14.36
N GLU A 82 0.39 -6.18 -14.15
CA GLU A 82 -0.70 -5.95 -15.10
C GLU A 82 -1.32 -4.55 -14.88
N ILE A 83 -1.45 -3.77 -15.96
CA ILE A 83 -2.12 -2.46 -15.94
C ILE A 83 -3.64 -2.67 -15.86
N LEU A 84 -4.27 -2.07 -14.86
CA LEU A 84 -5.72 -2.12 -14.66
C LEU A 84 -6.39 -0.78 -15.03
N VAL A 85 -5.64 0.32 -14.98
CA VAL A 85 -6.07 1.68 -15.36
C VAL A 85 -5.06 2.22 -16.36
N GLU A 86 -5.47 2.36 -17.62
CA GLU A 86 -4.56 2.69 -18.72
C GLU A 86 -3.91 4.07 -18.56
N GLU A 87 -4.66 5.05 -18.06
CA GLU A 87 -4.16 6.41 -17.82
C GLU A 87 -3.04 6.46 -16.75
N ALA A 88 -2.98 5.43 -15.90
CA ALA A 88 -1.95 5.31 -14.87
C ALA A 88 -0.77 4.40 -15.27
N ALA A 89 -0.74 3.88 -16.50
CA ALA A 89 0.27 2.91 -16.96
C ALA A 89 1.71 3.38 -16.75
N ALA A 90 2.00 4.66 -17.02
CA ALA A 90 3.32 5.24 -16.85
C ALA A 90 3.81 5.21 -15.39
N LEU A 91 2.90 5.16 -14.42
CA LEU A 91 3.25 5.14 -13.00
C LEU A 91 3.84 3.79 -12.56
N LEU A 92 3.51 2.69 -13.24
CA LEU A 92 4.10 1.37 -12.91
C LEU A 92 5.61 1.37 -13.14
N HIS A 93 6.08 2.04 -14.20
CA HIS A 93 7.49 2.15 -14.54
C HIS A 93 8.06 3.55 -14.26
N HIS A 94 7.61 4.18 -13.16
CA HIS A 94 8.01 5.53 -12.79
C HIS A 94 9.51 5.60 -12.48
N GLN A 95 10.26 6.33 -13.30
CA GLN A 95 11.72 6.29 -13.29
C GLN A 95 12.32 6.74 -11.95
N SER A 96 11.80 7.82 -11.36
CA SER A 96 12.32 8.31 -10.07
C SER A 96 12.13 7.32 -8.92
N PHE A 97 11.06 6.50 -8.94
CA PHE A 97 10.87 5.43 -7.94
C PHE A 97 11.86 4.28 -8.16
N ILE A 98 12.09 3.93 -9.43
CA ILE A 98 13.06 2.87 -9.80
C ILE A 98 14.47 3.32 -9.41
N ASP A 99 14.86 4.55 -9.72
CA ASP A 99 16.20 5.07 -9.42
C ASP A 99 16.46 5.17 -7.91
N ALA A 100 15.49 5.70 -7.15
CA ALA A 100 15.58 5.73 -5.69
C ALA A 100 15.65 4.31 -5.09
N THR A 101 14.92 3.35 -5.67
CA THR A 101 14.99 1.96 -5.24
C THR A 101 16.36 1.34 -5.49
N LYS A 102 16.95 1.58 -6.67
CA LYS A 102 18.30 1.14 -7.00
C LYS A 102 19.33 1.70 -6.03
N GLU A 103 19.24 3.00 -5.73
CA GLU A 103 20.10 3.66 -4.76
C GLU A 103 19.95 3.03 -3.37
N MET A 104 18.71 2.87 -2.88
CA MET A 104 18.42 2.34 -1.54
C MET A 104 18.90 0.89 -1.36
N PHE A 105 18.61 0.02 -2.33
CA PHE A 105 18.90 -1.41 -2.23
C PHE A 105 20.25 -1.81 -2.83
N GLN A 106 20.96 -0.87 -3.49
CA GLN A 106 22.21 -1.15 -4.23
C GLN A 106 22.03 -2.31 -5.21
N SER A 107 20.90 -2.33 -5.91
CA SER A 107 20.53 -3.37 -6.87
C SER A 107 20.01 -2.77 -8.17
N GLU A 108 20.33 -3.44 -9.28
CA GLU A 108 19.83 -3.09 -10.62
C GLU A 108 18.55 -3.84 -11.02
N ILE A 109 18.17 -4.90 -10.29
CA ILE A 109 17.04 -5.75 -10.63
C ILE A 109 15.81 -5.35 -9.83
N ILE A 110 15.05 -4.42 -10.40
CA ILE A 110 13.82 -3.89 -9.83
C ILE A 110 12.66 -4.33 -10.71
N VAL A 111 11.66 -4.98 -10.12
CA VAL A 111 10.47 -5.49 -10.81
C VAL A 111 9.23 -4.81 -10.25
N PRO A 112 8.74 -3.75 -10.91
CA PRO A 112 7.49 -3.08 -10.52
C PRO A 112 6.30 -4.02 -10.62
N GLU A 113 5.45 -4.03 -9.58
CA GLU A 113 4.31 -4.94 -9.52
C GLU A 113 2.97 -4.26 -9.26
N GLN A 114 2.97 -3.19 -8.45
CA GLN A 114 1.71 -2.59 -8.02
C GLN A 114 1.74 -1.07 -8.08
N VAL A 115 0.60 -0.52 -8.52
CA VAL A 115 0.23 0.88 -8.31
C VAL A 115 -1.19 0.90 -7.77
N PHE A 116 -1.39 1.55 -6.64
CA PHE A 116 -2.72 1.70 -6.08
C PHE A 116 -2.89 3.04 -5.37
N VAL A 117 -4.11 3.52 -5.32
CA VAL A 117 -4.46 4.72 -4.57
C VAL A 117 -5.19 4.37 -3.29
N ASN A 118 -4.89 5.12 -2.23
CA ASN A 118 -5.69 5.18 -1.03
C ASN A 118 -6.34 6.55 -0.94
N LEU A 119 -7.65 6.55 -0.81
CA LEU A 119 -8.48 7.74 -0.67
C LEU A 119 -9.09 7.73 0.72
N SER A 120 -8.93 8.81 1.47
CA SER A 120 -9.50 8.89 2.82
C SER A 120 -10.32 10.17 2.97
N SER A 121 -11.55 10.04 3.43
CA SER A 121 -12.34 11.20 3.82
C SER A 121 -11.86 11.75 5.18
N PRO A 122 -12.25 12.96 5.56
CA PRO A 122 -11.93 13.51 6.85
C PRO A 122 -12.32 12.59 8.01
N MET A 123 -11.40 12.40 8.94
CA MET A 123 -11.62 11.59 10.14
C MET A 123 -10.74 12.04 11.29
N ASN A 124 -11.28 11.92 12.50
CA ASN A 124 -10.55 12.26 13.72
C ASN A 124 -9.96 11.02 14.43
N ALA A 125 -10.14 9.84 13.88
CA ALA A 125 -9.57 8.61 14.41
C ALA A 125 -8.03 8.66 14.38
N GLN A 126 -7.42 8.14 15.42
CA GLN A 126 -5.98 8.00 15.49
C GLN A 126 -5.59 6.62 14.95
N PRO A 127 -4.90 6.53 13.82
CA PRO A 127 -4.51 5.25 13.25
C PRO A 127 -3.40 4.60 14.08
N PHE A 128 -3.28 3.28 13.99
CA PHE A 128 -2.15 2.53 14.53
C PHE A 128 -1.01 2.49 13.52
N SER A 129 0.24 2.54 14.02
CA SER A 129 1.40 2.28 13.17
C SER A 129 1.49 0.79 12.81
N HIS A 130 1.92 0.51 11.60
CA HIS A 130 2.10 -0.84 11.09
C HIS A 130 3.33 -0.91 10.17
N VAL A 131 3.72 -2.12 9.82
CA VAL A 131 4.60 -2.43 8.70
C VAL A 131 3.78 -3.11 7.60
N ASP A 132 4.27 -3.07 6.37
CA ASP A 132 3.61 -3.74 5.26
C ASP A 132 3.65 -5.27 5.41
N ILE A 133 2.77 -5.96 4.73
CA ILE A 133 2.73 -7.43 4.71
C ILE A 133 3.84 -7.93 3.79
N PRO A 134 4.82 -8.71 4.31
CA PRO A 134 5.92 -9.23 3.52
C PRO A 134 5.49 -10.33 2.55
N GLU A 135 6.39 -10.69 1.64
CA GLU A 135 6.27 -11.85 0.77
C GLU A 135 7.50 -12.75 0.87
N PHE A 136 7.27 -14.04 0.63
CA PHE A 136 8.31 -15.07 0.68
C PHE A 136 8.23 -15.93 -0.58
N ARG A 137 9.34 -16.51 -1.00
CA ARG A 137 9.37 -17.43 -2.13
C ARG A 137 8.47 -18.64 -1.83
N GLY A 138 7.47 -18.85 -2.69
CA GLY A 138 6.49 -19.92 -2.57
C GLY A 138 5.35 -19.67 -1.58
N VAL A 139 5.44 -18.66 -0.68
CA VAL A 139 4.37 -18.29 0.27
C VAL A 139 4.11 -16.79 0.23
N ASN A 140 3.02 -16.39 -0.40
CA ASN A 140 2.69 -15.00 -0.67
C ASN A 140 1.16 -14.77 -0.62
N ARG A 141 0.72 -13.58 -0.99
CA ARG A 141 -0.70 -13.16 -0.92
C ARG A 141 -1.65 -13.92 -1.86
N HIS A 142 -1.13 -14.73 -2.79
CA HIS A 142 -1.96 -15.58 -3.66
C HIS A 142 -2.36 -16.90 -2.99
N ASN A 143 -1.58 -17.36 -2.01
CA ASN A 143 -1.79 -18.69 -1.41
C ASN A 143 -1.80 -18.69 0.13
N ALA A 144 -1.54 -17.54 0.77
CA ALA A 144 -1.53 -17.43 2.23
C ALA A 144 -2.27 -16.16 2.70
N PRO A 145 -2.97 -16.23 3.85
CA PRO A 145 -3.63 -15.05 4.42
C PRO A 145 -2.61 -14.06 4.99
N GLY A 146 -2.94 -12.77 4.95
CA GLY A 146 -2.05 -11.69 5.38
C GLY A 146 -1.54 -11.83 6.82
N TRP A 147 -2.36 -12.34 7.76
CA TRP A 147 -1.91 -12.57 9.13
C TRP A 147 -0.79 -13.62 9.24
N PHE A 148 -0.81 -14.64 8.36
CA PHE A 148 0.22 -15.68 8.34
C PHE A 148 1.54 -15.13 7.79
N LEU A 149 1.48 -14.37 6.68
CA LEU A 149 2.63 -13.66 6.13
C LEU A 149 3.24 -12.69 7.16
N GLN A 150 2.40 -11.98 7.90
CA GLN A 150 2.85 -11.09 8.98
C GLN A 150 3.52 -11.85 10.13
N ALA A 151 3.00 -13.02 10.50
CA ALA A 151 3.63 -13.89 11.49
C ALA A 151 4.99 -14.41 11.01
N MET A 152 5.09 -14.85 9.75
CA MET A 152 6.36 -15.23 9.13
C MET A 152 7.38 -14.08 9.19
N GLY A 153 6.99 -12.87 8.81
CA GLY A 153 7.84 -11.69 8.86
C GLY A 153 8.32 -11.34 10.26
N SER A 154 7.43 -11.39 11.23
CA SER A 154 7.71 -11.04 12.63
C SER A 154 8.62 -12.07 13.31
N SER A 155 8.52 -13.35 12.93
CA SER A 155 9.32 -14.44 13.51
C SER A 155 10.80 -14.40 13.14
N ARG A 156 11.14 -13.78 12.02
CA ARG A 156 12.49 -13.77 11.45
C ARG A 156 13.05 -15.16 11.05
N LEU A 157 12.21 -16.18 11.03
CA LEU A 157 12.60 -17.55 10.68
C LEU A 157 12.68 -17.80 9.15
N PHE A 158 12.30 -16.80 8.34
CA PHE A 158 12.11 -16.94 6.90
C PHE A 158 12.95 -15.94 6.09
N GLU A 159 13.98 -15.34 6.67
CA GLU A 159 14.81 -14.35 5.99
C GLU A 159 15.55 -14.93 4.78
N ASP A 160 15.83 -16.25 4.79
CA ASP A 160 16.45 -17.00 3.69
C ASP A 160 15.57 -17.09 2.43
N VAL A 161 14.27 -16.94 2.59
CA VAL A 161 13.28 -16.99 1.51
C VAL A 161 12.47 -15.71 1.35
N ARG A 162 12.77 -14.67 2.12
CA ARG A 162 12.08 -13.38 2.03
C ARG A 162 12.38 -12.68 0.69
N ILE A 163 11.36 -12.16 0.05
CA ILE A 163 11.48 -11.28 -1.10
C ILE A 163 11.54 -9.84 -0.59
N SER A 164 12.56 -9.09 -1.00
CA SER A 164 12.65 -7.66 -0.67
C SER A 164 11.61 -6.88 -1.47
N ILE A 165 10.77 -6.10 -0.77
CA ILE A 165 9.75 -5.25 -1.37
C ILE A 165 10.01 -3.81 -0.97
N VAL A 166 10.10 -2.94 -1.97
CA VAL A 166 10.13 -1.49 -1.76
C VAL A 166 8.74 -0.92 -1.95
N THR A 167 8.41 0.11 -1.17
CA THR A 167 7.17 0.88 -1.34
C THR A 167 7.52 2.36 -1.50
N ALA A 168 7.10 2.97 -2.62
CA ALA A 168 7.03 4.42 -2.72
C ALA A 168 5.60 4.86 -2.36
N VAL A 169 5.46 5.77 -1.42
CA VAL A 169 4.18 6.42 -1.12
C VAL A 169 4.28 7.87 -1.55
N ALA A 170 3.47 8.24 -2.53
CA ALA A 170 3.39 9.60 -3.04
C ALA A 170 2.06 10.26 -2.65
N TRP A 171 2.08 11.56 -2.44
CA TRP A 171 0.89 12.30 -1.99
C TRP A 171 0.51 13.38 -2.98
N PHE A 172 -0.82 13.49 -3.17
CA PHE A 172 -1.49 14.50 -3.98
C PHE A 172 -2.65 15.08 -3.19
N HIS A 173 -2.34 15.59 -1.99
CA HIS A 173 -3.31 16.09 -1.01
C HIS A 173 -2.98 17.52 -0.61
N GLN A 174 -3.96 18.41 -0.75
CA GLN A 174 -3.87 19.83 -0.42
C GLN A 174 -4.82 20.22 0.74
N GLY A 175 -5.53 19.25 1.31
CA GLY A 175 -6.42 19.48 2.41
C GLY A 175 -5.73 19.60 3.77
N GLU A 176 -6.52 19.70 4.82
CA GLU A 176 -6.03 19.90 6.18
C GLU A 176 -5.51 18.58 6.77
N ARG A 177 -4.26 18.55 7.25
CA ARG A 177 -3.63 17.39 7.93
C ARG A 177 -3.42 16.17 7.01
N GLY A 178 -3.57 14.95 7.55
CA GLY A 178 -3.36 13.72 6.79
C GLY A 178 -1.89 13.41 6.53
N PHE A 179 -0.99 13.90 7.40
CA PHE A 179 0.44 13.73 7.28
C PHE A 179 0.87 12.27 7.41
N PHE A 180 2.06 11.97 6.90
CA PHE A 180 2.66 10.66 6.99
C PHE A 180 3.76 10.65 8.04
N ARG A 181 3.69 9.70 8.98
CA ARG A 181 4.68 9.52 10.02
C ARG A 181 5.33 8.16 9.88
N TYR A 182 6.65 8.09 9.99
CA TYR A 182 7.40 6.85 9.86
C TYR A 182 8.60 6.82 10.82
N TRP A 183 9.11 5.61 11.09
CA TRP A 183 10.18 5.35 12.05
C TRP A 183 11.35 4.65 11.34
N PRO A 184 12.30 5.39 10.75
CA PRO A 184 13.40 4.80 10.00
C PRO A 184 14.38 4.02 10.88
N GLU A 185 14.54 4.43 12.15
CA GLU A 185 15.45 3.80 13.10
C GLU A 185 14.74 2.79 14.05
N GLY A 186 13.51 2.38 13.70
CA GLY A 186 12.70 1.52 14.55
C GLY A 186 11.75 2.28 15.46
N ARG A 187 10.66 1.61 15.86
CA ARG A 187 9.53 2.20 16.59
C ARG A 187 9.88 2.80 17.94
N GLU A 188 10.97 2.36 18.58
CA GLU A 188 11.45 2.86 19.86
C GLU A 188 12.24 4.17 19.75
N ASN A 189 12.55 4.60 18.54
CA ASN A 189 13.29 5.83 18.25
C ASN A 189 12.39 6.94 17.75
N ASP A 190 12.97 8.09 17.47
CA ASP A 190 12.23 9.26 17.00
C ASP A 190 11.60 8.99 15.62
N SER A 191 10.37 9.42 15.47
CA SER A 191 9.67 9.36 14.19
C SER A 191 9.94 10.59 13.34
N VAL A 192 9.95 10.40 12.05
CA VAL A 192 9.93 11.49 11.07
C VAL A 192 8.47 11.73 10.65
N ARG A 193 8.08 12.99 10.53
CA ARG A 193 6.79 13.42 10.01
C ARG A 193 6.97 14.10 8.67
N HIS A 194 6.42 13.50 7.61
CA HIS A 194 6.41 14.11 6.29
C HIS A 194 5.17 14.99 6.15
N GLU A 195 5.38 16.30 5.98
CA GLU A 195 4.31 17.30 5.99
C GLU A 195 3.98 17.85 4.62
N ASN A 196 4.91 17.77 3.67
CA ASN A 196 4.64 18.18 2.29
C ASN A 196 3.85 17.07 1.58
N MET A 197 2.52 17.25 1.52
CA MET A 197 1.61 16.25 1.00
C MET A 197 1.19 16.52 -0.46
N TRP A 198 1.94 17.36 -1.18
CA TRP A 198 1.62 17.69 -2.57
C TRP A 198 2.79 17.41 -3.50
N ASN A 199 2.59 16.44 -4.40
CA ASN A 199 3.55 16.03 -5.43
C ASN A 199 4.92 15.63 -4.87
N THR A 200 4.92 14.96 -3.71
CA THR A 200 6.12 14.43 -3.07
C THR A 200 5.94 12.96 -2.73
N ALA A 201 7.04 12.24 -2.52
CA ALA A 201 7.01 10.85 -2.12
C ALA A 201 8.09 10.50 -1.10
N VAL A 202 7.87 9.40 -0.39
CA VAL A 202 8.89 8.68 0.38
C VAL A 202 8.99 7.26 -0.17
N VAL A 203 10.17 6.88 -0.61
CA VAL A 203 10.53 5.52 -0.98
C VAL A 203 11.10 4.85 0.26
N GLY A 204 10.55 3.72 0.68
CA GLY A 204 10.91 3.09 1.95
C GLY A 204 10.83 1.57 1.93
N ASP A 205 11.58 0.97 2.84
CA ASP A 205 11.55 -0.47 3.14
C ASP A 205 10.40 -0.75 4.14
N ASN A 206 9.18 -0.59 3.66
CA ASN A 206 7.97 -0.58 4.49
C ASN A 206 7.64 -1.92 5.15
N ASP A 207 8.26 -3.01 4.71
CA ASP A 207 8.20 -4.32 5.38
C ASP A 207 8.87 -4.30 6.77
N PHE A 208 9.74 -3.31 7.00
CA PHE A 208 10.50 -3.11 8.24
C PHE A 208 10.26 -1.74 8.86
N MET A 209 9.97 -0.73 8.06
CA MET A 209 9.73 0.63 8.51
C MET A 209 8.30 0.80 9.02
N HIS A 210 8.14 0.94 10.35
CA HIS A 210 6.86 1.32 10.91
C HIS A 210 6.40 2.67 10.37
N HIS A 211 5.13 2.74 9.99
CA HIS A 211 4.54 3.96 9.49
C HIS A 211 3.04 4.06 9.81
N LEU A 212 2.49 5.27 9.73
CA LEU A 212 1.06 5.54 9.87
C LEU A 212 0.65 6.80 9.09
N VAL A 213 -0.64 6.91 8.83
CA VAL A 213 -1.29 8.14 8.38
C VAL A 213 -1.90 8.84 9.59
N GLU A 214 -1.56 10.11 9.81
CA GLU A 214 -2.14 10.92 10.87
C GLU A 214 -3.59 11.28 10.52
N ARG A 215 -4.31 11.86 11.47
CA ARG A 215 -5.68 12.35 11.28
C ARG A 215 -5.79 13.18 10.01
N ASN A 216 -6.90 12.98 9.30
CA ASN A 216 -7.20 13.70 8.07
C ASN A 216 -8.38 14.66 8.30
N GLY A 217 -8.28 15.87 7.76
CA GLY A 217 -9.32 16.89 7.82
C GLY A 217 -9.36 17.70 9.12
N PRO A 218 -10.39 18.55 9.30
CA PRO A 218 -10.50 19.49 10.40
C PRO A 218 -10.62 18.80 11.77
N LYS A 219 -10.32 19.55 12.82
CA LYS A 219 -10.46 19.05 14.20
C LYS A 219 -11.91 18.69 14.48
N GLY A 220 -12.14 17.47 14.96
CA GLY A 220 -13.48 16.96 15.28
C GLY A 220 -14.19 16.28 14.11
N ALA A 221 -13.55 16.18 12.95
CA ALA A 221 -14.10 15.36 11.86
C ALA A 221 -14.31 13.92 12.32
N ALA A 222 -15.43 13.34 11.95
CA ALA A 222 -15.77 11.95 12.25
C ALA A 222 -16.10 11.20 10.96
N PRO A 223 -15.95 9.87 10.93
CA PRO A 223 -16.46 9.06 9.83
C PRO A 223 -17.96 9.29 9.64
N PRO A 224 -18.47 9.18 8.40
CA PRO A 224 -19.91 9.21 8.16
C PRO A 224 -20.66 8.14 8.97
N GLU A 225 -21.78 8.49 9.53
CA GLU A 225 -22.65 7.51 10.21
C GLU A 225 -23.24 6.52 9.19
N GLY A 226 -23.50 5.30 9.62
CA GLY A 226 -24.13 4.28 8.78
C GLY A 226 -23.16 3.53 7.85
N MET A 227 -21.85 3.79 7.92
CA MET A 227 -20.87 3.04 7.14
C MET A 227 -20.85 1.56 7.49
N SER A 228 -20.75 0.70 6.47
CA SER A 228 -20.40 -0.70 6.59
C SER A 228 -19.09 -0.99 5.82
N ILE A 229 -18.61 -2.22 5.87
CA ILE A 229 -17.47 -2.65 5.04
C ILE A 229 -17.75 -2.54 3.54
N ASN A 230 -19.01 -2.49 3.14
CA ASN A 230 -19.44 -2.38 1.75
C ASN A 230 -19.57 -0.94 1.26
N THR A 231 -19.36 0.03 2.13
CA THR A 231 -19.40 1.45 1.77
C THR A 231 -18.37 1.75 0.69
N GLU A 232 -18.80 2.45 -0.33
CA GLU A 232 -18.01 2.81 -1.51
C GLU A 232 -17.71 4.30 -1.53
N LEU A 233 -16.60 4.68 -2.17
CA LEU A 233 -16.29 6.07 -2.47
C LEU A 233 -16.30 6.25 -3.98
N ASN A 234 -17.06 7.21 -4.48
CA ASN A 234 -17.13 7.52 -5.89
C ASN A 234 -17.18 9.04 -6.12
N HIS A 235 -16.68 9.50 -7.27
CA HIS A 235 -16.78 10.90 -7.69
C HIS A 235 -17.90 11.04 -8.73
N ASP A 236 -18.82 11.98 -8.51
CA ASP A 236 -20.00 12.18 -9.38
C ASP A 236 -19.79 13.24 -10.48
N GLY A 237 -18.55 13.66 -10.69
CA GLY A 237 -18.19 14.78 -11.57
C GLY A 237 -18.09 16.12 -10.84
N VAL A 238 -18.64 16.24 -9.62
CA VAL A 238 -18.67 17.49 -8.82
C VAL A 238 -17.98 17.28 -7.48
N SER A 239 -18.23 16.17 -6.81
CA SER A 239 -17.70 15.89 -5.47
C SER A 239 -17.58 14.38 -5.21
N TRP A 240 -16.82 14.05 -4.19
CA TRP A 240 -16.71 12.69 -3.69
C TRP A 240 -17.93 12.32 -2.86
N LYS A 241 -18.55 11.18 -3.16
CA LYS A 241 -19.71 10.62 -2.48
C LYS A 241 -19.31 9.35 -1.73
N VAL A 242 -19.59 9.31 -0.45
CA VAL A 242 -19.57 8.08 0.35
C VAL A 242 -20.93 7.42 0.22
N LEU A 243 -20.96 6.23 -0.34
CA LEU A 243 -22.18 5.52 -0.72
C LEU A 243 -22.32 4.21 0.07
N GLU A 244 -23.50 3.98 0.64
CA GLU A 244 -23.89 2.70 1.22
C GLU A 244 -25.11 2.18 0.50
N GLN A 245 -24.98 1.07 -0.21
CA GLN A 245 -26.06 0.48 -1.02
C GLN A 245 -26.73 1.46 -2.00
N GLY A 246 -25.95 2.40 -2.53
CA GLY A 246 -26.41 3.44 -3.46
C GLY A 246 -26.92 4.72 -2.79
N GLU A 247 -27.13 4.74 -1.47
CA GLU A 247 -27.52 5.92 -0.72
C GLU A 247 -26.31 6.77 -0.32
N VAL A 248 -26.40 8.08 -0.46
CA VAL A 248 -25.33 9.01 -0.11
C VAL A 248 -25.30 9.25 1.39
N LEU A 249 -24.27 8.76 2.08
CA LEU A 249 -24.04 9.03 3.49
C LEU A 249 -23.36 10.39 3.73
N ALA A 250 -22.41 10.75 2.84
CA ALA A 250 -21.68 12.02 2.94
C ALA A 250 -21.15 12.46 1.57
N SER A 251 -20.85 13.77 1.47
CA SER A 251 -20.22 14.37 0.29
C SER A 251 -19.04 15.24 0.71
N TYR A 252 -17.94 15.18 -0.05
CA TYR A 252 -16.72 15.92 0.22
C TYR A 252 -16.21 16.63 -1.02
N GLY A 253 -15.66 17.82 -0.83
CA GLY A 253 -14.90 18.51 -1.87
C GLY A 253 -13.64 17.73 -2.24
N ASP A 254 -13.11 18.00 -3.43
CA ASP A 254 -11.93 17.28 -3.91
C ASP A 254 -10.72 17.44 -2.96
N VAL A 255 -10.51 18.63 -2.41
CA VAL A 255 -9.39 18.92 -1.49
C VAL A 255 -9.55 18.21 -0.13
N ASP A 256 -10.80 17.88 0.28
CA ASP A 256 -11.05 17.24 1.56
C ASP A 256 -10.73 15.74 1.56
N VAL A 257 -10.74 15.11 0.38
CA VAL A 257 -10.38 13.71 0.24
C VAL A 257 -8.86 13.58 0.07
N ARG A 258 -8.21 13.02 1.09
CA ARG A 258 -6.78 12.74 1.04
C ARG A 258 -6.51 11.65 0.02
N LEU A 259 -5.61 11.94 -0.92
CA LEU A 259 -5.15 10.99 -1.92
C LEU A 259 -3.67 10.69 -1.70
N SER A 260 -3.35 9.41 -1.58
CA SER A 260 -1.98 8.91 -1.71
C SER A 260 -1.92 7.78 -2.72
N LEU A 261 -0.85 7.77 -3.50
CA LEU A 261 -0.51 6.72 -4.44
C LEU A 261 0.59 5.86 -3.81
N SER A 262 0.43 4.57 -3.85
CA SER A 262 1.47 3.61 -3.46
C SER A 262 1.93 2.84 -4.68
N TRP A 263 3.24 2.81 -4.87
CA TRP A 263 3.92 1.99 -5.86
C TRP A 263 4.74 0.93 -5.14
N LYS A 264 4.72 -0.30 -5.64
CA LYS A 264 5.51 -1.40 -5.07
C LYS A 264 6.29 -2.13 -6.14
N ALA A 265 7.50 -2.53 -5.78
CA ALA A 265 8.35 -3.36 -6.61
C ALA A 265 9.07 -4.42 -5.78
N LYS A 266 9.33 -5.57 -6.39
CA LYS A 266 10.28 -6.57 -5.88
C LYS A 266 11.69 -6.18 -6.24
N VAL A 267 12.62 -6.44 -5.32
CA VAL A 267 14.04 -6.13 -5.48
C VAL A 267 14.84 -7.42 -5.34
N TYR A 268 15.69 -7.71 -6.33
CA TYR A 268 16.54 -8.89 -6.34
C TYR A 268 18.00 -8.47 -6.33
N SER A 269 18.84 -9.17 -5.58
CA SER A 269 20.28 -8.87 -5.45
C SER A 269 21.04 -8.96 -6.77
N ASP A 270 20.61 -9.87 -7.64
CA ASP A 270 21.22 -10.18 -8.92
C ASP A 270 20.27 -10.94 -9.84
N LYS A 271 20.70 -11.13 -11.09
CA LYS A 271 19.88 -11.79 -12.11
C LYS A 271 19.57 -13.25 -11.77
N GLN A 272 20.50 -13.97 -11.13
CA GLN A 272 20.28 -15.36 -10.76
C GLN A 272 19.17 -15.48 -9.71
N THR A 273 19.18 -14.63 -8.69
CA THR A 273 18.13 -14.58 -7.66
C THR A 273 16.76 -14.28 -8.26
N TYR A 274 16.70 -13.38 -9.25
CA TYR A 274 15.49 -13.10 -9.99
C TYR A 274 14.99 -14.30 -10.79
N GLU A 275 15.88 -14.94 -11.56
CA GLU A 275 15.55 -16.13 -12.36
C GLU A 275 15.10 -17.30 -11.46
N ASP A 276 15.79 -17.53 -10.34
CA ASP A 276 15.43 -18.56 -9.36
C ASP A 276 14.03 -18.30 -8.79
N SER A 277 13.74 -17.06 -8.39
CA SER A 277 12.42 -16.68 -7.87
C SER A 277 11.32 -16.85 -8.92
N THR A 278 11.58 -16.47 -10.17
CA THR A 278 10.62 -16.59 -11.27
C THR A 278 10.33 -18.06 -11.62
N ASN A 279 11.32 -18.92 -11.49
CA ASN A 279 11.20 -20.35 -11.79
C ASN A 279 10.81 -21.21 -10.57
N GLY A 280 10.54 -20.59 -9.41
CA GLY A 280 10.19 -21.29 -8.18
C GLY A 280 11.32 -22.09 -7.56
N ILE A 281 12.58 -21.79 -7.92
CA ILE A 281 13.76 -22.49 -7.38
C ILE A 281 13.99 -22.01 -5.94
N GLY A 282 13.91 -22.97 -5.00
CA GLY A 282 14.02 -22.69 -3.57
C GLY A 282 12.76 -22.10 -2.94
N ASP A 283 11.62 -22.24 -3.61
CA ASP A 283 10.31 -21.95 -3.03
C ASP A 283 10.01 -22.93 -1.90
N ILE A 284 9.42 -22.41 -0.83
CA ILE A 284 8.91 -23.23 0.26
C ILE A 284 7.40 -23.42 0.14
N GLY A 285 6.88 -24.56 0.61
CA GLY A 285 5.44 -24.79 0.72
C GLY A 285 4.86 -24.28 2.03
N ILE A 286 3.54 -24.08 2.09
CA ILE A 286 2.83 -23.68 3.32
C ILE A 286 3.09 -24.66 4.47
N ASN A 287 3.10 -25.98 4.20
CA ASN A 287 3.37 -26.98 5.23
C ASN A 287 4.80 -26.89 5.77
N GLU A 288 5.78 -26.59 4.93
CA GLU A 288 7.15 -26.31 5.37
C GLU A 288 7.21 -25.05 6.21
N ALA A 289 6.52 -23.99 5.78
CA ALA A 289 6.44 -22.73 6.54
C ALA A 289 5.84 -22.98 7.93
N ILE A 290 4.76 -23.75 8.04
CA ILE A 290 4.15 -24.13 9.34
C ILE A 290 5.16 -24.92 10.20
N GLY A 291 5.96 -25.79 9.58
CA GLY A 291 6.94 -26.62 10.30
C GLY A 291 8.15 -25.87 10.83
N ARG A 292 8.41 -24.62 10.34
CA ARG A 292 9.50 -23.77 10.83
C ARG A 292 9.16 -22.98 12.10
N PHE A 293 7.86 -22.82 12.43
CA PHE A 293 7.39 -22.23 13.69
C PHE A 293 7.55 -23.18 14.88
#